data_983cd32791a349bfcb94db1002e61487
#
_entry.id   983cd32791a349bfcb94db1002e61487
#
_cell.length_a   1.000
_cell.length_b   1.000
_cell.length_c   1.000
_cell.angle_alpha   90.00
_cell.angle_beta   90.00
_cell.angle_gamma   90.00
#
_symmetry.space_group_name_H-M   'P 1'
#
loop_
_entity.id
_entity.type
_entity.pdbx_description
1 polymer ?
#
loop_
_entity_poly.entity_id
_entity_poly.type
_entity_poly.pdbx_seq_one_letter_code
_entity_poly.pdbx_strand_id
1 'polypeptide(L)'
;MHEGMTTTPQEFEFESAYRGEVAQLGVGARPPWSIDEPQPELAALIDEGRFHGDVLDVGCGEAAVSLRLAELGYTTVGLDLSPTAIDLAQAAAAKRGLTSVTFEVADISSFTGYDGRFSTIVDSTLFHSIPVESRDGYQRSIVRAAAPGASYFVLVFDRAGMPNGPANPVTEDELRDVVSTYWTIDEIRPARIHANVPDGVTAMPDVELRDEPNGRKSIRAWLLTAHLG
;
A
#
# COMPACT_ATOMS: atom_id res chain seq x y z
N MET A 1 -15.75 -19.70 36.77
CA MET A 1 -14.56 -19.68 35.93
C MET A 1 -15.04 -19.39 34.52
N HIS A 2 -14.95 -18.12 34.10
CA HIS A 2 -15.23 -17.69 32.72
C HIS A 2 -13.88 -17.63 32.00
N GLU A 3 -13.61 -18.61 31.15
CA GLU A 3 -12.50 -18.52 30.20
C GLU A 3 -12.84 -17.45 29.17
N GLY A 4 -12.11 -16.34 29.25
CA GLY A 4 -12.14 -15.31 28.22
C GLY A 4 -11.51 -15.88 26.94
N MET A 5 -12.33 -16.10 25.94
CA MET A 5 -11.87 -16.33 24.56
C MET A 5 -11.18 -15.04 24.11
N THR A 6 -9.86 -15.02 24.13
CA THR A 6 -9.06 -14.06 23.37
C THR A 6 -9.23 -14.39 21.90
N THR A 7 -10.11 -13.70 21.22
CA THR A 7 -10.15 -13.70 19.75
C THR A 7 -8.87 -13.04 19.25
N THR A 8 -7.95 -13.84 18.74
CA THR A 8 -6.86 -13.36 17.89
C THR A 8 -7.47 -12.58 16.73
N PRO A 9 -6.93 -11.38 16.38
CA PRO A 9 -7.37 -10.69 15.17
C PRO A 9 -7.22 -11.67 13.99
N GLN A 10 -8.31 -11.90 13.27
CA GLN A 10 -8.31 -12.76 12.10
C GLN A 10 -7.39 -12.09 11.08
N GLU A 11 -6.28 -12.74 10.71
CA GLU A 11 -5.44 -12.27 9.62
C GLU A 11 -6.31 -12.11 8.39
N PHE A 12 -6.33 -10.88 7.84
CA PHE A 12 -7.10 -10.63 6.63
C PHE A 12 -6.39 -11.30 5.45
N GLU A 13 -7.06 -12.27 4.82
CA GLU A 13 -6.50 -13.01 3.69
C GLU A 13 -6.60 -12.18 2.41
N PHE A 14 -5.57 -11.39 2.11
CA PHE A 14 -5.48 -10.56 0.90
C PHE A 14 -5.63 -11.39 -0.38
N GLU A 15 -5.02 -12.59 -0.43
CA GLU A 15 -5.15 -13.50 -1.57
C GLU A 15 -6.62 -13.85 -1.86
N SER A 16 -7.40 -14.20 -0.83
CA SER A 16 -8.84 -14.47 -0.97
C SER A 16 -9.62 -13.24 -1.42
N ALA A 17 -9.18 -12.02 -1.01
CA ALA A 17 -9.82 -10.79 -1.45
C ALA A 17 -9.61 -10.55 -2.97
N TYR A 18 -8.41 -10.78 -3.49
CA TYR A 18 -8.16 -10.68 -4.93
C TYR A 18 -8.87 -11.75 -5.75
N ARG A 19 -9.15 -12.92 -5.17
CA ARG A 19 -9.99 -13.96 -5.78
C ARG A 19 -11.49 -13.66 -5.73
N GLY A 20 -11.92 -12.63 -5.00
CA GLY A 20 -13.34 -12.32 -4.77
C GLY A 20 -14.04 -13.32 -3.86
N GLU A 21 -13.31 -13.99 -2.98
CA GLU A 21 -13.81 -15.06 -2.08
C GLU A 21 -14.19 -14.54 -0.69
N VAL A 22 -13.90 -13.27 -0.38
CA VAL A 22 -14.20 -12.67 0.93
C VAL A 22 -15.68 -12.32 1.02
N ALA A 23 -16.45 -13.09 1.78
CA ALA A 23 -17.90 -12.95 1.90
C ALA A 23 -18.34 -11.56 2.39
N GLN A 24 -17.55 -10.93 3.28
CA GLN A 24 -17.81 -9.59 3.81
C GLN A 24 -17.73 -8.49 2.74
N LEU A 25 -16.97 -8.72 1.68
CA LEU A 25 -16.85 -7.82 0.53
C LEU A 25 -17.90 -8.10 -0.56
N GLY A 26 -18.58 -9.24 -0.48
CA GLY A 26 -19.47 -9.77 -1.50
C GLY A 26 -18.77 -10.75 -2.43
N VAL A 27 -19.41 -11.87 -2.74
CA VAL A 27 -18.85 -12.91 -3.62
C VAL A 27 -18.61 -12.34 -5.02
N GLY A 28 -17.37 -12.46 -5.51
CA GLY A 28 -16.93 -11.92 -6.79
C GLY A 28 -16.65 -10.41 -6.79
N ALA A 29 -16.76 -9.73 -5.64
CA ALA A 29 -16.43 -8.32 -5.53
C ALA A 29 -14.91 -8.12 -5.54
N ARG A 30 -14.46 -7.06 -6.20
CA ARG A 30 -13.08 -6.60 -6.12
C ARG A 30 -12.81 -5.98 -4.74
N PRO A 31 -11.56 -6.03 -4.28
CA PRO A 31 -11.18 -5.35 -3.03
C PRO A 31 -11.55 -3.86 -3.06
N PRO A 32 -12.05 -3.28 -1.96
CA PRO A 32 -12.44 -1.86 -1.93
C PRO A 32 -11.30 -0.89 -2.26
N TRP A 33 -10.05 -1.28 -1.96
CA TRP A 33 -8.87 -0.49 -2.29
C TRP A 33 -8.45 -0.53 -3.76
N SER A 34 -9.02 -1.45 -4.57
CA SER A 34 -8.81 -1.53 -6.01
C SER A 34 -9.62 -0.45 -6.72
N ILE A 35 -9.06 0.76 -6.82
CA ILE A 35 -9.74 1.94 -7.38
C ILE A 35 -9.36 2.23 -8.84
N ASP A 36 -8.63 1.34 -9.51
CA ASP A 36 -8.18 1.39 -10.92
C ASP A 36 -7.21 2.52 -11.26
N GLU A 37 -6.80 3.32 -10.30
CA GLU A 37 -5.85 4.42 -10.45
C GLU A 37 -5.03 4.57 -9.16
N PRO A 38 -3.88 5.28 -9.18
CA PRO A 38 -3.15 5.60 -7.96
C PRO A 38 -4.05 6.34 -6.96
N GLN A 39 -3.82 6.11 -5.68
CA GLN A 39 -4.47 6.90 -4.63
C GLN A 39 -4.20 8.41 -4.89
N PRO A 40 -5.18 9.31 -4.69
CA PRO A 40 -5.06 10.72 -5.07
C PRO A 40 -3.81 11.42 -4.52
N GLU A 41 -3.41 11.09 -3.29
CA GLU A 41 -2.20 11.65 -2.67
C GLU A 41 -0.92 11.23 -3.41
N LEU A 42 -0.84 9.97 -3.86
CA LEU A 42 0.30 9.47 -4.63
C LEU A 42 0.24 9.96 -6.08
N ALA A 43 -0.96 10.07 -6.67
CA ALA A 43 -1.14 10.68 -7.99
C ALA A 43 -0.62 12.13 -8.01
N ALA A 44 -0.88 12.91 -6.96
CA ALA A 44 -0.36 14.25 -6.83
C ALA A 44 1.18 14.29 -6.81
N LEU A 45 1.83 13.39 -6.03
CA LEU A 45 3.30 13.28 -6.03
C LEU A 45 3.87 12.87 -7.39
N ILE A 46 3.15 12.03 -8.16
CA ILE A 46 3.55 11.68 -9.54
C ILE A 46 3.47 12.90 -10.44
N ASP A 47 2.36 13.62 -10.40
CA ASP A 47 2.12 14.81 -11.23
C ASP A 47 3.05 15.98 -10.87
N GLU A 48 3.49 16.08 -9.62
CA GLU A 48 4.52 17.03 -9.15
C GLU A 48 5.95 16.62 -9.55
N GLY A 49 6.13 15.45 -10.18
CA GLY A 49 7.46 14.96 -10.60
C GLY A 49 8.36 14.54 -9.44
N ARG A 50 7.79 14.09 -8.32
CA ARG A 50 8.54 13.66 -7.14
C ARG A 50 9.18 12.27 -7.30
N PHE A 51 8.70 11.47 -8.26
CA PHE A 51 9.27 10.18 -8.61
C PHE A 51 10.47 10.33 -9.54
N HIS A 52 11.50 9.50 -9.35
CA HIS A 52 12.70 9.52 -10.19
C HIS A 52 13.39 8.16 -10.25
N GLY A 53 14.16 7.91 -11.32
CA GLY A 53 14.90 6.66 -11.55
C GLY A 53 14.02 5.41 -11.60
N ASP A 54 14.61 4.26 -11.27
CA ASP A 54 13.86 3.01 -11.12
C ASP A 54 12.99 3.06 -9.86
N VAL A 55 11.76 2.58 -9.95
CA VAL A 55 10.77 2.63 -8.87
C VAL A 55 10.43 1.23 -8.37
N LEU A 56 10.40 1.05 -7.05
CA LEU A 56 9.87 -0.12 -6.37
C LEU A 56 8.49 0.20 -5.78
N ASP A 57 7.47 -0.55 -6.19
CA ASP A 57 6.10 -0.50 -5.69
C ASP A 57 5.90 -1.70 -4.75
N VAL A 58 5.89 -1.45 -3.44
CA VAL A 58 5.84 -2.49 -2.41
C VAL A 58 4.40 -2.78 -1.99
N GLY A 59 3.99 -4.06 -2.04
CA GLY A 59 2.59 -4.45 -1.89
C GLY A 59 1.74 -3.88 -3.02
N CYS A 60 2.20 -4.06 -4.26
CA CYS A 60 1.65 -3.36 -5.41
C CYS A 60 0.18 -3.70 -5.73
N GLY A 61 -0.34 -4.84 -5.22
CA GLY A 61 -1.68 -5.30 -5.53
C GLY A 61 -1.92 -5.42 -7.03
N GLU A 62 -3.00 -4.85 -7.54
CA GLU A 62 -3.30 -4.75 -8.97
C GLU A 62 -2.45 -3.68 -9.70
N ALA A 63 -1.45 -3.11 -9.02
CA ALA A 63 -0.37 -2.27 -9.54
C ALA A 63 -0.77 -0.92 -10.16
N ALA A 64 -1.79 -0.26 -9.64
CA ALA A 64 -2.25 1.02 -10.19
C ALA A 64 -1.12 2.08 -10.25
N VAL A 65 -0.24 2.15 -9.24
CA VAL A 65 0.91 3.06 -9.20
C VAL A 65 1.95 2.66 -10.24
N SER A 66 2.38 1.38 -10.24
CA SER A 66 3.38 0.86 -11.19
C SER A 66 2.95 1.04 -12.64
N LEU A 67 1.69 0.74 -12.97
CA LEU A 67 1.14 0.89 -14.31
C LEU A 67 1.12 2.36 -14.77
N ARG A 68 0.69 3.27 -13.89
CA ARG A 68 0.71 4.72 -14.18
C ARG A 68 2.12 5.24 -14.42
N LEU A 69 3.08 4.83 -13.59
CA LEU A 69 4.47 5.22 -13.75
C LEU A 69 5.10 4.66 -15.03
N ALA A 70 4.79 3.41 -15.39
CA ALA A 70 5.25 2.80 -16.64
C ALA A 70 4.68 3.52 -17.88
N GLU A 71 3.43 3.98 -17.85
CA GLU A 71 2.83 4.83 -18.89
C GLU A 71 3.58 6.18 -19.05
N LEU A 72 4.16 6.69 -17.97
CA LEU A 72 4.99 7.90 -17.97
C LEU A 72 6.46 7.64 -18.33
N GLY A 73 6.84 6.39 -18.62
CA GLY A 73 8.18 6.01 -19.06
C GLY A 73 9.14 5.61 -17.93
N TYR A 74 8.68 5.45 -16.70
CA TYR A 74 9.50 4.94 -15.61
C TYR A 74 9.72 3.43 -15.75
N THR A 75 10.86 2.94 -15.28
CA THR A 75 11.09 1.51 -15.02
C THR A 75 10.58 1.18 -13.63
N THR A 76 9.66 0.23 -13.53
CA THR A 76 9.05 -0.14 -12.25
C THR A 76 9.13 -1.62 -11.96
N VAL A 77 9.26 -1.96 -10.68
CA VAL A 77 9.11 -3.33 -10.16
C VAL A 77 8.02 -3.30 -9.09
N GLY A 78 6.99 -4.11 -9.25
CA GLY A 78 5.95 -4.31 -8.26
C GLY A 78 6.14 -5.64 -7.54
N LEU A 79 6.13 -5.62 -6.23
CA LEU A 79 6.19 -6.81 -5.38
C LEU A 79 4.90 -6.95 -4.57
N ASP A 80 4.34 -8.15 -4.54
CA ASP A 80 3.19 -8.47 -3.68
C ASP A 80 3.28 -9.93 -3.21
N LEU A 81 2.70 -10.23 -2.05
CA LEU A 81 2.65 -11.60 -1.54
C LEU A 81 1.58 -12.45 -2.24
N SER A 82 0.56 -11.81 -2.82
CA SER A 82 -0.57 -12.46 -3.50
C SER A 82 -0.23 -12.83 -4.94
N PRO A 83 -0.15 -14.13 -5.31
CA PRO A 83 0.01 -14.54 -6.69
C PRO A 83 -1.12 -14.04 -7.58
N THR A 84 -2.37 -14.02 -7.07
CA THR A 84 -3.52 -13.52 -7.84
C THR A 84 -3.39 -12.02 -8.16
N ALA A 85 -2.93 -11.20 -7.21
CA ALA A 85 -2.67 -9.78 -7.47
C ALA A 85 -1.60 -9.59 -8.55
N ILE A 86 -0.51 -10.36 -8.50
CA ILE A 86 0.56 -10.33 -9.51
C ILE A 86 0.05 -10.75 -10.89
N ASP A 87 -0.77 -11.81 -10.99
CA ASP A 87 -1.37 -12.23 -12.27
C ASP A 87 -2.27 -11.12 -12.86
N LEU A 88 -3.07 -10.46 -12.02
CA LEU A 88 -3.91 -9.33 -12.44
C LEU A 88 -3.05 -8.13 -12.91
N ALA A 89 -1.99 -7.80 -12.20
CA ALA A 89 -1.06 -6.73 -12.56
C ALA A 89 -0.35 -7.01 -13.90
N GLN A 90 0.15 -8.24 -14.11
CA GLN A 90 0.77 -8.68 -15.35
C GLN A 90 -0.21 -8.62 -16.53
N ALA A 91 -1.44 -9.10 -16.34
CA ALA A 91 -2.49 -9.03 -17.36
C ALA A 91 -2.84 -7.58 -17.72
N ALA A 92 -2.91 -6.69 -16.74
CA ALA A 92 -3.17 -5.27 -16.95
C ALA A 92 -2.03 -4.57 -17.71
N ALA A 93 -0.77 -4.87 -17.39
CA ALA A 93 0.40 -4.36 -18.12
C ALA A 93 0.42 -4.84 -19.57
N ALA A 94 0.19 -6.14 -19.80
CA ALA A 94 0.14 -6.72 -21.14
C ALA A 94 -0.97 -6.08 -21.99
N LYS A 95 -2.17 -5.88 -21.40
CA LYS A 95 -3.30 -5.22 -22.09
C LYS A 95 -2.99 -3.79 -22.51
N ARG A 96 -2.16 -3.07 -21.73
CA ARG A 96 -1.71 -1.70 -22.01
C ARG A 96 -0.45 -1.64 -22.87
N GLY A 97 0.18 -2.79 -23.20
CA GLY A 97 1.43 -2.84 -23.96
C GLY A 97 2.65 -2.29 -23.21
N LEU A 98 2.61 -2.30 -21.87
CA LEU A 98 3.69 -1.78 -21.03
C LEU A 98 4.79 -2.84 -20.87
N THR A 99 6.03 -2.47 -21.20
CA THR A 99 7.21 -3.35 -21.14
C THR A 99 8.26 -2.91 -20.14
N SER A 100 8.11 -1.70 -19.56
CA SER A 100 9.02 -1.14 -18.56
C SER A 100 8.61 -1.48 -17.12
N VAL A 101 7.66 -2.38 -16.94
CA VAL A 101 7.19 -2.83 -15.63
C VAL A 101 7.31 -4.34 -15.49
N THR A 102 7.76 -4.80 -14.33
CA THR A 102 7.81 -6.22 -13.95
C THR A 102 7.14 -6.43 -12.61
N PHE A 103 6.58 -7.63 -12.41
CA PHE A 103 5.89 -7.98 -11.17
C PHE A 103 6.36 -9.33 -10.67
N GLU A 104 6.58 -9.45 -9.35
CA GLU A 104 7.05 -10.67 -8.71
C GLU A 104 6.29 -10.95 -7.41
N VAL A 105 6.02 -12.23 -7.17
CA VAL A 105 5.49 -12.67 -5.87
C VAL A 105 6.64 -12.68 -4.87
N ALA A 106 6.55 -11.87 -3.82
CA ALA A 106 7.59 -11.75 -2.81
C ALA A 106 7.04 -11.36 -1.44
N ASP A 107 7.68 -11.88 -0.39
CA ASP A 107 7.48 -11.38 0.97
C ASP A 107 8.31 -10.10 1.15
N ILE A 108 7.60 -8.99 1.35
CA ILE A 108 8.22 -7.66 1.46
C ILE A 108 9.15 -7.54 2.67
N SER A 109 8.96 -8.37 3.70
CA SER A 109 9.79 -8.35 4.90
C SER A 109 11.17 -9.02 4.72
N SER A 110 11.38 -9.74 3.60
CA SER A 110 12.57 -10.58 3.41
C SER A 110 13.07 -10.72 1.97
N PHE A 111 12.45 -10.02 0.99
CA PHE A 111 12.88 -10.11 -0.42
C PHE A 111 14.34 -9.70 -0.63
N THR A 112 14.97 -10.21 -1.70
CA THR A 112 16.38 -9.96 -2.05
C THR A 112 16.55 -9.78 -3.56
N GLY A 113 17.76 -9.45 -4.01
CA GLY A 113 18.11 -9.42 -5.44
C GLY A 113 18.02 -8.04 -6.09
N TYR A 114 17.77 -6.98 -5.31
CA TYR A 114 17.60 -5.61 -5.82
C TYR A 114 18.50 -4.59 -5.12
N ASP A 115 19.64 -5.02 -4.57
CA ASP A 115 20.49 -4.18 -3.73
C ASP A 115 20.91 -2.87 -4.41
N GLY A 116 20.60 -1.73 -3.80
CA GLY A 116 20.97 -0.40 -4.26
C GLY A 116 20.33 0.06 -5.58
N ARG A 117 19.24 -0.57 -6.03
CA ARG A 117 18.70 -0.35 -7.36
C ARG A 117 17.75 0.84 -7.47
N PHE A 118 16.84 0.99 -6.50
CA PHE A 118 15.69 1.87 -6.68
C PHE A 118 15.94 3.29 -6.17
N SER A 119 15.70 4.27 -7.03
CA SER A 119 15.77 5.69 -6.66
C SER A 119 14.48 6.18 -6.00
N THR A 120 13.37 5.48 -6.18
CA THR A 120 12.09 5.77 -5.51
C THR A 120 11.46 4.47 -5.02
N ILE A 121 10.95 4.48 -3.79
CA ILE A 121 10.16 3.39 -3.21
C ILE A 121 8.81 3.97 -2.82
N VAL A 122 7.73 3.28 -3.19
CA VAL A 122 6.36 3.70 -2.85
C VAL A 122 5.62 2.57 -2.16
N ASP A 123 4.97 2.91 -1.06
CA ASP A 123 4.05 2.09 -0.27
C ASP A 123 2.66 2.70 -0.37
N SER A 124 1.86 2.10 -1.24
CA SER A 124 0.46 2.47 -1.40
C SER A 124 -0.42 1.54 -0.57
N THR A 125 -0.54 1.82 0.75
CA THR A 125 -1.44 1.10 1.68
C THR A 125 -0.97 -0.27 2.17
N LEU A 126 0.30 -0.63 1.98
CA LEU A 126 0.87 -1.86 2.51
C LEU A 126 1.21 -1.76 4.01
N PHE A 127 1.78 -0.65 4.47
CA PHE A 127 2.37 -0.52 5.81
C PHE A 127 1.42 -0.93 6.95
N HIS A 128 0.13 -0.60 6.84
CA HIS A 128 -0.88 -1.00 7.82
C HIS A 128 -1.43 -2.43 7.59
N SER A 129 -1.09 -3.05 6.48
CA SER A 129 -1.56 -4.38 6.11
C SER A 129 -0.65 -5.50 6.59
N ILE A 130 0.62 -5.18 6.93
CA ILE A 130 1.59 -6.14 7.45
C ILE A 130 1.52 -6.23 8.97
N PRO A 131 1.86 -7.41 9.57
CA PRO A 131 2.02 -7.55 11.01
C PRO A 131 3.02 -6.55 11.58
N VAL A 132 2.77 -6.04 12.77
CA VAL A 132 3.61 -5.01 13.40
C VAL A 132 5.06 -5.51 13.57
N GLU A 133 5.24 -6.77 13.93
CA GLU A 133 6.53 -7.44 14.08
C GLU A 133 7.32 -7.57 12.75
N SER A 134 6.64 -7.53 11.62
CA SER A 134 7.27 -7.60 10.29
C SER A 134 7.78 -6.25 9.79
N ARG A 135 7.40 -5.14 10.41
CA ARG A 135 7.74 -3.78 9.95
C ARG A 135 9.25 -3.53 9.93
N ASP A 136 10.00 -4.03 10.90
CA ASP A 136 11.46 -3.89 10.94
C ASP A 136 12.13 -4.66 9.77
N GLY A 137 11.72 -5.90 9.50
CA GLY A 137 12.19 -6.68 8.35
C GLY A 137 11.86 -5.99 7.02
N TYR A 138 10.65 -5.44 6.91
CA TYR A 138 10.20 -4.65 5.76
C TYR A 138 11.12 -3.44 5.53
N GLN A 139 11.35 -2.61 6.56
CA GLN A 139 12.20 -1.43 6.44
C GLN A 139 13.64 -1.79 6.03
N ARG A 140 14.24 -2.82 6.64
CA ARG A 140 15.57 -3.32 6.23
C ARG A 140 15.63 -3.78 4.78
N SER A 141 14.58 -4.45 4.31
CA SER A 141 14.52 -4.97 2.95
C SER A 141 14.47 -3.84 1.92
N ILE A 142 13.63 -2.82 2.13
CA ILE A 142 13.53 -1.68 1.21
C ILE A 142 14.77 -0.78 1.27
N VAL A 143 15.39 -0.58 2.44
CA VAL A 143 16.66 0.17 2.56
C VAL A 143 17.78 -0.52 1.78
N ARG A 144 17.87 -1.84 1.86
CA ARG A 144 18.86 -2.60 1.06
C ARG A 144 18.63 -2.42 -0.43
N ALA A 145 17.37 -2.36 -0.87
CA ALA A 145 17.01 -2.20 -2.29
C ALA A 145 17.13 -0.75 -2.78
N ALA A 146 17.15 0.22 -1.86
CA ALA A 146 17.24 1.65 -2.15
C ALA A 146 18.62 2.05 -2.65
N ALA A 147 18.68 2.90 -3.68
CA ALA A 147 19.88 3.59 -4.09
C ALA A 147 20.22 4.73 -3.10
N PRO A 148 21.48 5.18 -3.02
CA PRO A 148 21.81 6.37 -2.23
C PRO A 148 20.95 7.57 -2.63
N GLY A 149 20.39 8.27 -1.65
CA GLY A 149 19.48 9.41 -1.89
C GLY A 149 18.08 9.03 -2.39
N ALA A 150 17.70 7.76 -2.33
CA ALA A 150 16.37 7.30 -2.75
C ALA A 150 15.26 8.00 -1.98
N SER A 151 14.16 8.31 -2.65
CA SER A 151 12.92 8.80 -2.03
C SER A 151 12.04 7.64 -1.58
N TYR A 152 11.34 7.81 -0.45
CA TYR A 152 10.37 6.86 0.07
C TYR A 152 9.04 7.56 0.38
N PHE A 153 7.95 7.04 -0.19
CA PHE A 153 6.59 7.56 -0.04
C PHE A 153 5.70 6.49 0.58
N VAL A 154 4.99 6.85 1.65
CA VAL A 154 4.08 5.95 2.37
C VAL A 154 2.71 6.59 2.53
N LEU A 155 1.67 5.90 2.09
CA LEU A 155 0.29 6.23 2.38
C LEU A 155 -0.31 5.16 3.29
N VAL A 156 -0.66 5.52 4.53
CA VAL A 156 -1.01 4.58 5.59
C VAL A 156 -2.22 5.06 6.38
N PHE A 157 -3.11 4.16 6.84
CA PHE A 157 -4.25 4.54 7.68
C PHE A 157 -3.82 5.21 9.00
N ASP A 158 -4.47 6.34 9.31
CA ASP A 158 -4.44 6.96 10.63
C ASP A 158 -5.31 6.13 11.61
N ARG A 159 -4.73 5.76 12.76
CA ARG A 159 -5.45 5.03 13.81
C ARG A 159 -6.73 5.74 14.26
N ALA A 160 -6.74 7.06 14.27
CA ALA A 160 -7.93 7.82 14.63
C ALA A 160 -9.09 7.64 13.62
N GLY A 161 -8.79 7.28 12.36
CA GLY A 161 -9.81 7.01 11.34
C GLY A 161 -10.30 5.55 11.31
N MET A 162 -9.55 4.61 11.94
CA MET A 162 -9.86 3.17 11.96
C MET A 162 -9.37 2.49 13.24
N PRO A 163 -9.89 2.87 14.43
CA PRO A 163 -9.34 2.40 15.70
C PRO A 163 -9.48 0.90 15.94
N ASN A 164 -10.51 0.25 15.37
CA ASN A 164 -10.82 -1.17 15.56
C ASN A 164 -10.94 -1.93 14.22
N GLY A 165 -10.31 -1.42 13.16
CA GLY A 165 -10.35 -2.04 11.84
C GLY A 165 -9.48 -3.31 11.74
N PRO A 166 -9.62 -4.06 10.63
CA PRO A 166 -8.86 -5.30 10.40
C PRO A 166 -7.38 -5.04 10.04
N ALA A 167 -6.98 -3.79 9.84
CA ALA A 167 -5.63 -3.37 9.54
C ALA A 167 -4.88 -2.96 10.82
N ASN A 168 -3.59 -2.70 10.70
CA ASN A 168 -2.71 -2.19 11.77
C ASN A 168 -2.43 -0.69 11.55
N PRO A 169 -3.43 0.22 11.68
CA PRO A 169 -3.25 1.65 11.46
C PRO A 169 -2.27 2.22 12.47
N VAL A 170 -1.68 3.36 12.14
CA VAL A 170 -0.64 3.99 12.95
C VAL A 170 -1.03 5.39 13.40
N THR A 171 -0.46 5.84 14.53
CA THR A 171 -0.38 7.26 14.85
C THR A 171 0.77 7.89 14.06
N GLU A 172 0.81 9.24 14.00
CA GLU A 172 1.95 9.95 13.42
C GLU A 172 3.26 9.58 14.12
N ASP A 173 3.26 9.50 15.46
CA ASP A 173 4.46 9.19 16.24
C ASP A 173 4.95 7.75 15.95
N GLU A 174 4.06 6.77 15.89
CA GLU A 174 4.45 5.39 15.56
C GLU A 174 5.04 5.26 14.14
N LEU A 175 4.45 5.97 13.17
CA LEU A 175 4.98 6.02 11.81
C LEU A 175 6.37 6.66 11.79
N ARG A 176 6.53 7.77 12.49
CA ARG A 176 7.79 8.49 12.66
C ARG A 176 8.85 7.62 13.29
N ASP A 177 8.54 6.96 14.41
CA ASP A 177 9.49 6.13 15.16
C ASP A 177 10.03 4.97 14.30
N VAL A 178 9.17 4.29 13.55
CA VAL A 178 9.58 3.18 12.69
C VAL A 178 10.43 3.67 11.53
N VAL A 179 9.99 4.71 10.81
CA VAL A 179 10.65 5.15 9.58
C VAL A 179 11.95 5.90 9.87
N SER A 180 12.01 6.74 10.91
CA SER A 180 13.20 7.53 11.24
C SER A 180 14.41 6.69 11.68
N THR A 181 14.20 5.42 12.01
CA THR A 181 15.29 4.49 12.27
C THR A 181 16.19 4.26 11.04
N TYR A 182 15.60 4.39 9.84
CA TYR A 182 16.23 4.03 8.58
C TYR A 182 16.30 5.18 7.57
N TRP A 183 15.37 6.13 7.65
CA TRP A 183 15.17 7.20 6.67
C TRP A 183 15.20 8.57 7.33
N THR A 184 15.63 9.59 6.59
CA THR A 184 15.42 10.98 6.97
C THR A 184 14.02 11.39 6.51
N ILE A 185 13.14 11.70 7.48
CA ILE A 185 11.77 12.10 7.18
C ILE A 185 11.74 13.56 6.76
N ASP A 186 11.17 13.83 5.58
CA ASP A 186 10.97 15.19 5.07
C ASP A 186 9.65 15.77 5.59
N GLU A 187 8.56 14.98 5.53
CA GLU A 187 7.24 15.40 5.95
C GLU A 187 6.38 14.21 6.37
N ILE A 188 5.53 14.40 7.37
CA ILE A 188 4.34 13.58 7.63
C ILE A 188 3.16 14.53 7.70
N ARG A 189 2.14 14.30 6.88
CA ARG A 189 0.95 15.15 6.84
C ARG A 189 -0.35 14.35 6.82
N PRO A 190 -1.48 14.92 7.30
CA PRO A 190 -2.80 14.33 7.13
C PRO A 190 -3.12 14.09 5.64
N ALA A 191 -3.71 12.94 5.37
CA ALA A 191 -4.05 12.46 4.05
C ALA A 191 -5.35 11.65 4.08
N ARG A 192 -5.76 11.09 2.93
CA ARG A 192 -6.91 10.21 2.84
C ARG A 192 -6.64 9.05 1.89
N ILE A 193 -7.15 7.86 2.26
CA ILE A 193 -7.16 6.68 1.40
C ILE A 193 -8.57 6.51 0.86
N HIS A 194 -8.71 6.46 -0.45
CA HIS A 194 -9.98 6.27 -1.14
C HIS A 194 -10.28 4.79 -1.36
N ALA A 195 -11.55 4.44 -1.30
CA ALA A 195 -12.04 3.08 -1.49
C ALA A 195 -13.38 3.06 -2.25
N ASN A 196 -13.56 2.02 -3.04
CA ASN A 196 -14.86 1.68 -3.62
C ASN A 196 -15.65 0.87 -2.59
N VAL A 197 -16.51 1.53 -1.82
CA VAL A 197 -17.36 0.87 -0.82
C VAL A 197 -18.72 0.64 -1.46
N PRO A 198 -19.20 -0.61 -1.62
CA PRO A 198 -20.53 -0.89 -2.18
C PRO A 198 -21.64 -0.22 -1.38
N ASP A 199 -22.70 0.21 -2.07
CA ASP A 199 -23.91 0.69 -1.43
C ASP A 199 -24.51 -0.41 -0.53
N GLY A 200 -24.86 -0.06 0.70
CA GLY A 200 -25.42 -1.01 1.68
C GLY A 200 -24.40 -1.72 2.57
N VAL A 201 -23.10 -1.55 2.35
CA VAL A 201 -22.11 -1.85 3.39
C VAL A 201 -22.30 -0.80 4.49
N THR A 202 -23.10 -1.16 5.47
CA THR A 202 -23.27 -0.37 6.71
C THR A 202 -21.89 -0.23 7.32
N ALA A 203 -21.54 1.02 7.63
CA ALA A 203 -20.27 1.44 8.18
C ALA A 203 -19.64 0.38 9.08
N MET A 204 -18.38 0.04 8.85
CA MET A 204 -17.61 -0.68 9.86
C MET A 204 -17.75 0.13 11.16
N PRO A 205 -18.17 -0.48 12.27
CA PRO A 205 -18.25 0.23 13.53
C PRO A 205 -16.92 0.94 13.76
N ASP A 206 -16.98 2.22 14.13
CA ASP A 206 -15.81 3.05 14.45
C ASP A 206 -14.90 3.45 13.27
N VAL A 207 -15.31 3.28 12.00
CA VAL A 207 -14.59 3.83 10.84
C VAL A 207 -15.25 5.12 10.37
N GLU A 208 -14.50 6.23 10.39
CA GLU A 208 -14.95 7.53 9.88
C GLU A 208 -14.80 7.58 8.34
N LEU A 209 -15.89 7.22 7.65
CA LEU A 209 -15.98 7.33 6.19
C LEU A 209 -16.43 8.72 5.76
N ARG A 210 -15.74 9.33 4.80
CA ARG A 210 -16.17 10.56 4.13
C ARG A 210 -16.59 10.25 2.70
N ASP A 211 -17.70 10.83 2.25
CA ASP A 211 -18.13 10.79 0.85
C ASP A 211 -17.20 11.65 -0.03
N GLU A 212 -16.81 11.08 -1.16
CA GLU A 212 -16.00 11.77 -2.16
C GLU A 212 -16.84 12.07 -3.42
N PRO A 213 -16.54 13.17 -4.14
CA PRO A 213 -17.37 13.61 -5.30
C PRO A 213 -17.53 12.59 -6.42
N ASN A 214 -16.59 11.62 -6.52
CA ASN A 214 -16.61 10.56 -7.53
C ASN A 214 -17.38 9.29 -7.09
N GLY A 215 -18.15 9.36 -6.02
CA GLY A 215 -18.92 8.24 -5.45
C GLY A 215 -18.11 7.28 -4.60
N ARG A 216 -16.81 7.53 -4.40
CA ARG A 216 -15.98 6.76 -3.47
C ARG A 216 -16.20 7.21 -2.04
N LYS A 217 -15.70 6.41 -1.11
CA LYS A 217 -15.51 6.79 0.29
C LYS A 217 -14.03 6.98 0.55
N SER A 218 -13.68 7.74 1.58
CA SER A 218 -12.30 7.87 2.01
C SER A 218 -12.18 7.81 3.54
N ILE A 219 -11.03 7.33 3.98
CA ILE A 219 -10.67 7.14 5.40
C ILE A 219 -9.45 8.01 5.69
N ARG A 220 -9.35 8.51 6.93
CA ARG A 220 -8.18 9.28 7.40
C ARG A 220 -6.91 8.45 7.26
N ALA A 221 -5.85 9.13 6.84
CA ALA A 221 -4.55 8.53 6.58
C ALA A 221 -3.43 9.53 6.89
N TRP A 222 -2.21 9.03 6.88
CA TRP A 222 -0.97 9.82 6.84
C TRP A 222 -0.29 9.62 5.49
N LEU A 223 0.21 10.70 4.91
CA LEU A 223 1.21 10.64 3.85
C LEU A 223 2.56 11.01 4.45
N LEU A 224 3.53 10.10 4.32
CA LEU A 224 4.92 10.34 4.69
C LEU A 224 5.77 10.43 3.43
N THR A 225 6.66 11.43 3.42
CA THR A 225 7.76 11.52 2.46
C THR A 225 9.09 11.51 3.21
N ALA A 226 10.06 10.73 2.72
CA ALA A 226 11.38 10.58 3.31
C ALA A 226 12.42 10.33 2.23
N HIS A 227 13.71 10.42 2.60
CA HIS A 227 14.82 10.05 1.73
C HIS A 227 15.89 9.27 2.49
N LEU A 228 16.66 8.46 1.74
CA LEU A 228 17.82 7.74 2.27
C LEU A 228 19.03 8.69 2.27
N GLY A 229 19.63 8.91 3.45
CA GLY A 229 20.80 9.77 3.64
C GLY A 229 22.09 9.17 3.11
#